data_18f79f8571bfb36645fb20c29ce92d8a
#
_entry.id   18f79f8571bfb36645fb20c29ce92d8a
#
_cell.length_a   1.000
_cell.length_b   1.000
_cell.length_c   1.000
_cell.angle_alpha   90.00
_cell.angle_beta   90.00
_cell.angle_gamma   90.00
#
_symmetry.space_group_name_H-M   'P 1'
#
loop_
_entity.id
_entity.type
_entity.pdbx_description
1 polymer ?
#
loop_
_entity_poly.entity_id
_entity_poly.type
_entity_poly.pdbx_seq_one_letter_code
_entity_poly.pdbx_strand_id
1 'polypeptide(L)'
;MTKQTLRDPKVVIIGAGMTGILLAIELDRIGVKDITILEKKSDLGGTWRENTYPGVACDIPAHMYTYSFAPNPEWSHRFAHGDEIHAYFKRVSEEFKVTPKIHFNEAVTEATYQNGKWTTKTSKGQTYISDFLISATGILHHPAKPNIPGLESFQGKCFHTAEWDHSVALEGKRIGVIGTGSTAAQVIPEMIKVGKKVSVFQRTPQWIVKVPDTTYTEEDKQKWRKEPNILKRFHKWYTFAVEQTFSKAVIGKKIPHLLMSFLCKRNLRTSIKDPVLRQKLTPNYRVGCKRVIVNSTFYDAIQKPNADLVTEGIEKITEKGVVTKDGKLHELDVLVLATGFHPFNFMRPMNLTGENGISIETAWKKKVQAYRSLFIPHFPNFVLMLGPNTPIGNFSVIAMSEVQTKYVLKIIEDWRKGKFNAIDAKEEALQRFAAYLKKGMVGTVWLGGCQSWYLDPDGDPAMWPYTWSRWEKEMKTPDYQDFRLISQ
;
A
#
# COMPACT_ATOMS: atom_id res chain seq x y z
N MET A 1 -32.71 10.92 33.39
CA MET A 1 -31.97 11.05 32.11
C MET A 1 -32.49 9.95 31.19
N THR A 2 -33.34 10.29 30.24
CA THR A 2 -33.82 9.36 29.21
C THR A 2 -32.60 8.86 28.40
N LYS A 3 -32.38 7.55 28.39
CA LYS A 3 -31.35 6.94 27.51
C LYS A 3 -31.69 7.32 26.08
N GLN A 4 -30.87 8.20 25.47
CA GLN A 4 -31.02 8.55 24.06
C GLN A 4 -30.80 7.26 23.26
N THR A 5 -31.82 6.80 22.55
CA THR A 5 -31.71 5.63 21.69
C THR A 5 -30.77 5.96 20.53
N LEU A 6 -29.61 5.31 20.48
CA LEU A 6 -28.63 5.49 19.38
C LEU A 6 -29.21 4.88 18.12
N ARG A 7 -29.05 5.57 16.99
CA ARG A 7 -29.32 5.02 15.65
C ARG A 7 -28.30 3.95 15.32
N ASP A 8 -28.70 2.90 14.62
CA ASP A 8 -27.76 1.88 14.14
C ASP A 8 -27.57 2.02 12.62
N PRO A 9 -26.41 2.48 12.14
CA PRO A 9 -26.18 2.69 10.71
C PRO A 9 -25.97 1.35 10.01
N LYS A 10 -26.43 1.27 8.76
CA LYS A 10 -26.00 0.26 7.81
C LYS A 10 -24.70 0.71 7.15
N VAL A 11 -23.64 -0.09 7.28
CA VAL A 11 -22.30 0.22 6.75
C VAL A 11 -21.88 -0.82 5.74
N VAL A 12 -21.62 -0.38 4.51
CA VAL A 12 -20.98 -1.22 3.48
C VAL A 12 -19.53 -0.83 3.37
N ILE A 13 -18.64 -1.83 3.47
CA ILE A 13 -17.20 -1.72 3.32
C ILE A 13 -16.78 -2.45 2.04
N ILE A 14 -16.01 -1.80 1.18
CA ILE A 14 -15.49 -2.40 -0.06
C ILE A 14 -14.05 -2.84 0.16
N GLY A 15 -13.83 -4.15 0.15
CA GLY A 15 -12.53 -4.80 0.32
C GLY A 15 -12.32 -5.41 1.70
N ALA A 16 -11.94 -6.70 1.72
CA ALA A 16 -11.61 -7.48 2.92
C ALA A 16 -10.09 -7.59 3.16
N GLY A 17 -9.34 -6.53 2.82
CA GLY A 17 -7.94 -6.37 3.21
C GLY A 17 -7.83 -5.95 4.67
N MET A 18 -6.59 -5.70 5.14
CA MET A 18 -6.31 -5.30 6.52
C MET A 18 -7.16 -4.12 7.01
N THR A 19 -7.47 -3.15 6.16
CA THR A 19 -8.26 -1.96 6.54
C THR A 19 -9.74 -2.28 6.68
N GLY A 20 -10.30 -3.12 5.80
CA GLY A 20 -11.70 -3.55 5.88
C GLY A 20 -11.97 -4.41 7.11
N ILE A 21 -11.06 -5.34 7.43
CA ILE A 21 -11.11 -6.15 8.65
C ILE A 21 -11.06 -5.26 9.89
N LEU A 22 -10.12 -4.32 9.95
CA LEU A 22 -9.98 -3.36 11.05
C LEU A 22 -11.25 -2.56 11.27
N LEU A 23 -11.82 -1.99 10.19
CA LEU A 23 -13.05 -1.20 10.26
C LEU A 23 -14.19 -2.02 10.83
N ALA A 24 -14.40 -3.26 10.39
CA ALA A 24 -15.48 -4.11 10.89
C ALA A 24 -15.32 -4.42 12.37
N ILE A 25 -14.09 -4.69 12.84
CA ILE A 25 -13.79 -4.92 14.26
C ILE A 25 -14.14 -3.67 15.10
N GLU A 26 -13.64 -2.53 14.67
CA GLU A 26 -13.79 -1.30 15.44
C GLU A 26 -15.23 -0.75 15.40
N LEU A 27 -15.95 -0.92 14.29
CA LEU A 27 -17.38 -0.61 14.20
C LEU A 27 -18.22 -1.50 15.14
N ASP A 28 -17.93 -2.81 15.19
CA ASP A 28 -18.59 -3.72 16.11
C ASP A 28 -18.34 -3.35 17.58
N ARG A 29 -17.10 -2.92 17.91
CA ARG A 29 -16.72 -2.45 19.26
C ARG A 29 -17.53 -1.24 19.74
N ILE A 30 -17.87 -0.33 18.84
CA ILE A 30 -18.75 0.82 19.17
C ILE A 30 -20.25 0.48 19.07
N GLY A 31 -20.58 -0.79 18.81
CA GLY A 31 -21.95 -1.32 18.81
C GLY A 31 -22.70 -1.14 17.50
N VAL A 32 -22.05 -0.90 16.36
CA VAL A 32 -22.66 -0.97 15.02
C VAL A 32 -22.81 -2.45 14.65
N LYS A 33 -24.03 -2.87 14.27
CA LYS A 33 -24.32 -4.29 14.01
C LYS A 33 -24.50 -4.61 12.54
N ASP A 34 -25.06 -3.71 11.76
CA ASP A 34 -25.32 -3.91 10.33
C ASP A 34 -24.08 -3.50 9.51
N ILE A 35 -23.12 -4.45 9.41
CA ILE A 35 -21.85 -4.29 8.69
C ILE A 35 -21.75 -5.35 7.63
N THR A 36 -21.60 -4.94 6.38
CA THR A 36 -21.36 -5.80 5.23
C THR A 36 -20.01 -5.46 4.58
N ILE A 37 -19.17 -6.46 4.35
CA ILE A 37 -17.91 -6.31 3.61
C ILE A 37 -18.06 -7.00 2.26
N LEU A 38 -17.78 -6.29 1.17
CA LEU A 38 -17.82 -6.83 -0.19
C LEU A 38 -16.39 -7.04 -0.70
N GLU A 39 -16.04 -8.29 -0.94
CA GLU A 39 -14.70 -8.67 -1.40
C GLU A 39 -14.77 -9.29 -2.81
N LYS A 40 -14.01 -8.73 -3.75
CA LYS A 40 -13.99 -9.19 -5.15
C LYS A 40 -13.42 -10.60 -5.34
N LYS A 41 -12.64 -11.07 -4.38
CA LYS A 41 -11.93 -12.34 -4.46
C LYS A 41 -12.57 -13.40 -3.54
N SER A 42 -12.07 -14.63 -3.63
CA SER A 42 -12.57 -15.79 -2.87
C SER A 42 -12.06 -15.90 -1.44
N ASP A 43 -11.11 -15.03 -1.04
CA ASP A 43 -10.52 -15.04 0.31
C ASP A 43 -10.15 -13.61 0.72
N LEU A 44 -10.07 -13.36 2.02
CA LEU A 44 -9.65 -12.10 2.62
C LEU A 44 -8.12 -11.92 2.56
N GLY A 45 -7.63 -10.73 2.97
CA GLY A 45 -6.20 -10.46 3.14
C GLY A 45 -5.63 -9.41 2.17
N GLY A 46 -6.36 -9.07 1.10
CA GLY A 46 -5.97 -8.02 0.14
C GLY A 46 -4.56 -8.24 -0.44
N THR A 47 -3.66 -7.30 -0.26
CA THR A 47 -2.27 -7.34 -0.75
C THR A 47 -1.55 -8.65 -0.41
N TRP A 48 -1.73 -9.18 0.79
CA TRP A 48 -1.03 -10.38 1.28
C TRP A 48 -1.63 -11.70 0.78
N ARG A 49 -2.86 -11.66 0.31
CA ARG A 49 -3.47 -12.73 -0.46
C ARG A 49 -3.08 -12.68 -1.94
N GLU A 50 -3.00 -11.46 -2.51
CA GLU A 50 -2.75 -11.28 -3.95
C GLU A 50 -1.29 -11.50 -4.34
N ASN A 51 -0.34 -11.12 -3.48
CA ASN A 51 1.08 -11.23 -3.79
C ASN A 51 1.65 -12.52 -3.20
N THR A 52 1.90 -13.50 -4.07
CA THR A 52 2.41 -14.83 -3.72
C THR A 52 3.73 -15.17 -4.41
N TYR A 53 4.41 -14.18 -4.97
CA TYR A 53 5.70 -14.37 -5.62
C TYR A 53 6.78 -14.83 -4.62
N PRO A 54 7.76 -15.65 -5.04
CA PRO A 54 8.83 -16.13 -4.17
C PRO A 54 9.62 -14.98 -3.52
N GLY A 55 9.82 -15.07 -2.21
CA GLY A 55 10.53 -14.06 -1.43
C GLY A 55 9.67 -12.88 -0.98
N VAL A 56 8.34 -12.92 -1.17
CA VAL A 56 7.43 -11.85 -0.70
C VAL A 56 7.47 -11.74 0.83
N ALA A 57 7.82 -10.55 1.31
CA ALA A 57 7.87 -10.23 2.73
C ALA A 57 7.54 -8.75 2.95
N CYS A 58 7.12 -8.40 4.16
CA CYS A 58 6.98 -7.01 4.55
C CYS A 58 8.35 -6.38 4.85
N ASP A 59 8.58 -5.15 4.42
CA ASP A 59 9.78 -4.37 4.72
C ASP A 59 9.63 -3.47 5.98
N ILE A 60 8.54 -3.67 6.71
CA ILE A 60 8.29 -3.10 8.04
C ILE A 60 8.45 -4.22 9.07
N PRO A 61 9.11 -3.97 10.23
CA PRO A 61 9.24 -4.97 11.27
C PRO A 61 7.89 -5.58 11.68
N ALA A 62 7.82 -6.90 11.77
CA ALA A 62 6.60 -7.67 11.96
C ALA A 62 5.78 -7.22 13.18
N HIS A 63 6.45 -6.92 14.30
CA HIS A 63 5.78 -6.41 15.50
C HIS A 63 5.22 -4.98 15.38
N MET A 64 5.59 -4.24 14.33
CA MET A 64 4.98 -2.96 13.96
C MET A 64 3.90 -3.15 12.88
N TYR A 65 3.96 -4.27 12.14
CA TYR A 65 3.00 -4.60 11.09
C TYR A 65 1.90 -5.53 11.61
N THR A 66 1.34 -5.18 12.76
CA THR A 66 0.21 -5.83 13.44
C THR A 66 -0.79 -4.79 13.88
N TYR A 67 -2.05 -5.19 14.10
CA TYR A 67 -2.98 -4.33 14.81
C TYR A 67 -2.51 -4.12 16.24
N SER A 68 -2.62 -2.89 16.74
CA SER A 68 -2.16 -2.52 18.09
C SER A 68 -2.88 -3.29 19.21
N PHE A 69 -4.09 -3.76 18.95
CA PHE A 69 -4.92 -4.52 19.88
C PHE A 69 -4.78 -6.05 19.73
N ALA A 70 -4.20 -6.54 18.63
CA ALA A 70 -4.01 -7.95 18.33
C ALA A 70 -2.54 -8.26 17.99
N PRO A 71 -1.59 -8.09 18.95
CA PRO A 71 -0.19 -8.40 18.71
C PRO A 71 0.00 -9.88 18.40
N ASN A 72 1.00 -10.21 17.55
CA ASN A 72 1.31 -11.58 17.20
C ASN A 72 2.67 -12.01 17.79
N PRO A 73 2.71 -12.96 18.72
CA PRO A 73 3.97 -13.50 19.25
C PRO A 73 4.62 -14.54 18.32
N GLU A 74 3.91 -15.02 17.29
CA GLU A 74 4.29 -16.19 16.49
C GLU A 74 5.12 -15.85 15.25
N TRP A 75 5.47 -14.59 15.01
CA TRP A 75 6.27 -14.22 13.85
C TRP A 75 7.56 -15.03 13.78
N SER A 76 7.89 -15.56 12.60
CA SER A 76 9.13 -16.31 12.37
C SER A 76 10.35 -15.40 12.22
N HIS A 77 10.14 -14.20 11.67
CA HIS A 77 11.20 -13.27 11.31
C HIS A 77 10.85 -11.82 11.67
N ARG A 78 11.90 -10.99 11.76
CA ARG A 78 11.74 -9.53 11.89
C ARG A 78 10.91 -8.95 10.75
N PHE A 79 11.12 -9.43 9.54
CA PHE A 79 10.36 -9.06 8.36
C PHE A 79 9.48 -10.24 7.96
N ALA A 80 8.23 -10.23 8.43
CA ALA A 80 7.30 -11.34 8.24
C ALA A 80 7.06 -11.64 6.76
N HIS A 81 7.01 -12.92 6.41
CA HIS A 81 6.71 -13.40 5.08
C HIS A 81 5.22 -13.19 4.74
N GLY A 82 4.91 -13.16 3.45
CA GLY A 82 3.56 -12.81 2.99
C GLY A 82 2.48 -13.79 3.44
N ASP A 83 2.78 -15.08 3.47
CA ASP A 83 1.90 -16.15 3.94
C ASP A 83 1.61 -16.06 5.45
N GLU A 84 2.61 -15.74 6.27
CA GLU A 84 2.43 -15.50 7.70
C GLU A 84 1.53 -14.29 7.97
N ILE A 85 1.70 -13.21 7.18
CA ILE A 85 0.86 -12.00 7.31
C ILE A 85 -0.58 -12.31 6.87
N HIS A 86 -0.76 -13.07 5.80
CA HIS A 86 -2.08 -13.53 5.36
C HIS A 86 -2.75 -14.40 6.44
N ALA A 87 -2.02 -15.37 6.99
CA ALA A 87 -2.50 -16.22 8.09
C ALA A 87 -2.86 -15.39 9.34
N TYR A 88 -2.08 -14.36 9.66
CA TYR A 88 -2.38 -13.43 10.75
C TYR A 88 -3.72 -12.72 10.55
N PHE A 89 -4.01 -12.18 9.37
CA PHE A 89 -5.28 -11.52 9.10
C PHE A 89 -6.46 -12.48 9.11
N LYS A 90 -6.29 -13.71 8.63
CA LYS A 90 -7.31 -14.76 8.73
C LYS A 90 -7.65 -15.06 10.18
N ARG A 91 -6.64 -15.33 10.99
CA ARG A 91 -6.81 -15.59 12.43
C ARG A 91 -7.52 -14.43 13.13
N VAL A 92 -7.11 -13.19 12.90
CA VAL A 92 -7.75 -12.02 13.51
C VAL A 92 -9.20 -11.87 13.03
N SER A 93 -9.48 -12.10 11.75
CA SER A 93 -10.84 -12.05 11.21
C SER A 93 -11.77 -13.08 11.86
N GLU A 94 -11.27 -14.27 12.14
CA GLU A 94 -12.01 -15.35 12.83
C GLU A 94 -12.21 -15.00 14.31
N GLU A 95 -11.14 -14.64 15.03
CA GLU A 95 -11.15 -14.28 16.45
C GLU A 95 -12.18 -13.17 16.77
N PHE A 96 -12.24 -12.15 15.90
CA PHE A 96 -13.16 -11.03 16.06
C PHE A 96 -14.47 -11.19 15.26
N LYS A 97 -14.76 -12.38 14.73
CA LYS A 97 -16.00 -12.71 14.02
C LYS A 97 -16.31 -11.77 12.84
N VAL A 98 -15.28 -11.38 12.11
CA VAL A 98 -15.41 -10.56 10.89
C VAL A 98 -15.77 -11.42 9.69
N THR A 99 -15.22 -12.61 9.57
CA THR A 99 -15.42 -13.52 8.43
C THR A 99 -16.89 -13.70 8.03
N PRO A 100 -17.87 -13.86 8.97
CA PRO A 100 -19.28 -13.99 8.61
C PRO A 100 -19.91 -12.73 7.99
N LYS A 101 -19.24 -11.57 8.10
CA LYS A 101 -19.69 -10.29 7.53
C LYS A 101 -19.16 -10.08 6.11
N ILE A 102 -18.29 -10.97 5.61
CA ILE A 102 -17.64 -10.84 4.31
C ILE A 102 -18.41 -11.62 3.24
N HIS A 103 -18.81 -10.94 2.19
CA HIS A 103 -19.38 -11.53 0.99
C HIS A 103 -18.26 -11.64 -0.05
N PHE A 104 -17.76 -12.84 -0.24
CA PHE A 104 -16.69 -13.14 -1.18
C PHE A 104 -17.18 -13.26 -2.62
N ASN A 105 -16.28 -13.00 -3.59
CA ASN A 105 -16.56 -13.00 -5.02
C ASN A 105 -17.63 -11.96 -5.40
N GLU A 106 -17.72 -10.88 -4.64
CA GLU A 106 -18.64 -9.76 -4.82
C GLU A 106 -17.87 -8.49 -5.20
N ALA A 107 -17.50 -8.39 -6.46
CA ALA A 107 -16.86 -7.18 -6.97
C ALA A 107 -17.91 -6.05 -7.10
N VAL A 108 -17.67 -4.93 -6.43
CA VAL A 108 -18.54 -3.74 -6.59
C VAL A 108 -18.29 -3.13 -7.96
N THR A 109 -19.36 -2.95 -8.73
CA THR A 109 -19.33 -2.37 -10.09
C THR A 109 -19.83 -0.93 -10.11
N GLU A 110 -20.78 -0.63 -9.23
CA GLU A 110 -21.44 0.68 -9.17
C GLU A 110 -21.83 1.02 -7.73
N ALA A 111 -21.71 2.28 -7.36
CA ALA A 111 -22.29 2.81 -6.14
C ALA A 111 -22.86 4.24 -6.39
N THR A 112 -24.12 4.48 -6.01
CA THR A 112 -24.81 5.75 -6.24
C THR A 112 -25.41 6.27 -4.94
N TYR A 113 -25.18 7.55 -4.65
CA TYR A 113 -25.81 8.25 -3.54
C TYR A 113 -27.11 8.90 -3.97
N GLN A 114 -28.21 8.50 -3.35
CA GLN A 114 -29.54 9.06 -3.63
C GLN A 114 -30.42 8.98 -2.41
N ASN A 115 -31.25 10.00 -2.15
CA ASN A 115 -32.20 10.03 -1.03
C ASN A 115 -31.55 9.75 0.33
N GLY A 116 -30.35 10.28 0.56
CA GLY A 116 -29.63 10.13 1.82
C GLY A 116 -28.97 8.77 2.05
N LYS A 117 -28.96 7.88 1.05
CA LYS A 117 -28.40 6.52 1.14
C LYS A 117 -27.49 6.19 -0.05
N TRP A 118 -26.58 5.27 0.19
CA TRP A 118 -25.80 4.63 -0.86
C TRP A 118 -26.50 3.37 -1.36
N THR A 119 -26.63 3.23 -2.67
CA THR A 119 -27.03 2.00 -3.35
C THR A 119 -25.81 1.42 -4.05
N THR A 120 -25.34 0.26 -3.59
CA THR A 120 -24.14 -0.40 -4.09
C THR A 120 -24.52 -1.67 -4.85
N LYS A 121 -24.06 -1.82 -6.10
CA LYS A 121 -24.31 -3.00 -6.94
C LYS A 121 -23.02 -3.79 -7.15
N THR A 122 -23.16 -5.10 -7.26
CA THR A 122 -22.03 -6.02 -7.47
C THR A 122 -22.09 -6.73 -8.82
N SER A 123 -20.98 -7.34 -9.20
CA SER A 123 -20.88 -8.17 -10.41
C SER A 123 -21.82 -9.38 -10.46
N LYS A 124 -22.36 -9.79 -9.29
CA LYS A 124 -23.38 -10.86 -9.19
C LYS A 124 -24.82 -10.33 -9.26
N GLY A 125 -25.00 -9.03 -9.49
CA GLY A 125 -26.33 -8.41 -9.52
C GLY A 125 -26.97 -8.15 -8.16
N GLN A 126 -26.22 -8.35 -7.07
CA GLN A 126 -26.71 -8.05 -5.72
C GLN A 126 -26.71 -6.52 -5.49
N THR A 127 -27.66 -6.06 -4.70
CA THR A 127 -27.82 -4.64 -4.35
C THR A 127 -27.83 -4.47 -2.83
N TYR A 128 -27.00 -3.56 -2.33
CA TYR A 128 -26.85 -3.23 -0.92
C TYR A 128 -27.19 -1.76 -0.70
N ILE A 129 -28.05 -1.47 0.28
CA ILE A 129 -28.42 -0.09 0.66
C ILE A 129 -27.78 0.21 2.01
N SER A 130 -27.03 1.32 2.11
CA SER A 130 -26.33 1.69 3.33
C SER A 130 -26.39 3.18 3.65
N ASP A 131 -26.17 3.52 4.93
CA ASP A 131 -25.99 4.89 5.40
C ASP A 131 -24.58 5.41 5.11
N PHE A 132 -23.58 4.53 5.27
CA PHE A 132 -22.20 4.81 4.98
C PHE A 132 -21.64 3.81 3.96
N LEU A 133 -20.85 4.31 3.02
CA LEU A 133 -20.06 3.52 2.09
C LEU A 133 -18.58 3.80 2.35
N ILE A 134 -17.81 2.76 2.71
CA ILE A 134 -16.39 2.91 3.05
C ILE A 134 -15.55 2.11 2.06
N SER A 135 -14.73 2.80 1.26
CA SER A 135 -13.78 2.17 0.36
C SER A 135 -12.50 1.81 1.12
N ALA A 136 -12.24 0.52 1.29
CA ALA A 136 -11.02 -0.05 1.84
C ALA A 136 -10.26 -0.87 0.76
N THR A 137 -10.36 -0.43 -0.51
CA THR A 137 -9.82 -1.15 -1.68
C THR A 137 -8.30 -1.18 -1.75
N GLY A 138 -7.62 -0.30 -1.00
CA GLY A 138 -6.17 -0.14 -1.06
C GLY A 138 -5.69 0.61 -2.30
N ILE A 139 -4.35 0.74 -2.44
CA ILE A 139 -3.72 1.50 -3.54
C ILE A 139 -2.82 0.64 -4.44
N LEU A 140 -2.43 -0.56 -4.01
CA LEU A 140 -1.50 -1.45 -4.72
C LEU A 140 -2.23 -2.74 -5.14
N HIS A 141 -3.31 -2.60 -5.93
CA HIS A 141 -4.12 -3.73 -6.40
C HIS A 141 -4.45 -3.68 -7.90
N HIS A 142 -3.90 -2.71 -8.63
CA HIS A 142 -3.98 -2.60 -10.09
C HIS A 142 -2.59 -2.75 -10.69
N PRO A 143 -2.19 -3.94 -11.17
CA PRO A 143 -0.88 -4.17 -11.78
C PRO A 143 -0.64 -3.23 -12.97
N ALA A 144 0.53 -2.60 -13.01
CA ALA A 144 0.93 -1.74 -14.10
C ALA A 144 1.71 -2.54 -15.15
N LYS A 145 1.02 -3.02 -16.18
CA LYS A 145 1.67 -3.68 -17.33
C LYS A 145 2.37 -2.62 -18.18
N PRO A 146 3.66 -2.84 -18.52
CA PRO A 146 4.41 -1.85 -19.28
C PRO A 146 3.96 -1.82 -20.75
N ASN A 147 3.89 -0.63 -21.31
CA ASN A 147 3.68 -0.47 -22.75
C ASN A 147 5.02 -0.64 -23.48
N ILE A 148 5.41 -1.89 -23.76
CA ILE A 148 6.62 -2.25 -24.49
C ILE A 148 6.20 -2.89 -25.82
N PRO A 149 6.66 -2.39 -26.97
CA PRO A 149 6.33 -2.96 -28.27
C PRO A 149 6.60 -4.47 -28.32
N GLY A 150 5.63 -5.23 -28.79
CA GLY A 150 5.77 -6.69 -28.98
C GLY A 150 5.63 -7.53 -27.71
N LEU A 151 5.20 -6.97 -26.57
CA LEU A 151 5.00 -7.75 -25.34
C LEU A 151 4.08 -8.96 -25.55
N GLU A 152 3.02 -8.78 -26.35
CA GLU A 152 2.03 -9.81 -26.65
C GLU A 152 2.59 -10.92 -27.58
N SER A 153 3.70 -10.66 -28.30
CA SER A 153 4.29 -11.65 -29.20
C SER A 153 5.18 -12.67 -28.52
N PHE A 154 5.51 -12.47 -27.23
CA PHE A 154 6.39 -13.35 -26.49
C PHE A 154 5.79 -14.76 -26.35
N GLN A 155 6.52 -15.78 -26.83
CA GLN A 155 6.04 -17.17 -26.82
C GLN A 155 6.34 -17.89 -25.50
N GLY A 156 7.21 -17.36 -24.66
CA GLY A 156 7.45 -17.87 -23.31
C GLY A 156 6.32 -17.49 -22.34
N LYS A 157 6.48 -17.86 -21.09
CA LYS A 157 5.53 -17.49 -20.03
C LYS A 157 5.78 -16.05 -19.56
N CYS A 158 4.74 -15.21 -19.58
CA CYS A 158 4.82 -13.81 -19.14
C CYS A 158 3.73 -13.53 -18.10
N PHE A 159 4.12 -13.04 -16.93
CA PHE A 159 3.18 -12.67 -15.87
C PHE A 159 3.70 -11.53 -15.00
N HIS A 160 2.78 -10.78 -14.41
CA HIS A 160 3.08 -9.75 -13.43
C HIS A 160 3.28 -10.38 -12.04
N THR A 161 4.15 -9.81 -11.21
CA THR A 161 4.42 -10.32 -9.85
C THR A 161 3.17 -10.40 -8.97
N ALA A 162 2.20 -9.52 -9.15
CA ALA A 162 0.90 -9.58 -8.45
C ALA A 162 -0.08 -10.62 -9.02
N GLU A 163 0.26 -11.23 -10.15
CA GLU A 163 -0.50 -12.29 -10.82
C GLU A 163 0.42 -13.49 -11.03
N TRP A 164 1.12 -13.91 -9.98
CA TRP A 164 2.14 -14.95 -10.05
C TRP A 164 1.55 -16.30 -10.47
N ASP A 165 2.12 -16.87 -11.52
CA ASP A 165 1.69 -18.19 -12.03
C ASP A 165 2.55 -19.31 -11.42
N HIS A 166 2.03 -19.94 -10.38
CA HIS A 166 2.68 -21.06 -9.69
C HIS A 166 2.76 -22.35 -10.53
N SER A 167 2.07 -22.45 -11.66
CA SER A 167 2.14 -23.60 -12.55
C SER A 167 3.40 -23.62 -13.42
N VAL A 168 4.12 -22.50 -13.48
CA VAL A 168 5.32 -22.33 -14.31
C VAL A 168 6.55 -22.87 -13.58
N ALA A 169 7.16 -23.92 -14.14
CA ALA A 169 8.44 -24.42 -13.66
C ALA A 169 9.56 -23.42 -14.01
N LEU A 170 10.26 -22.91 -13.01
CA LEU A 170 11.34 -21.91 -13.15
C LEU A 170 12.74 -22.52 -13.14
N GLU A 171 12.88 -23.74 -12.62
CA GLU A 171 14.15 -24.44 -12.49
C GLU A 171 14.85 -24.60 -13.86
N GLY A 172 16.10 -24.17 -13.93
CA GLY A 172 16.91 -24.30 -15.15
C GLY A 172 16.49 -23.38 -16.31
N LYS A 173 15.52 -22.46 -16.14
CA LYS A 173 15.03 -21.54 -17.17
C LYS A 173 15.88 -20.29 -17.31
N ARG A 174 15.82 -19.68 -18.51
CA ARG A 174 16.29 -18.31 -18.75
C ARG A 174 15.16 -17.36 -18.37
N ILE A 175 15.36 -16.61 -17.30
CA ILE A 175 14.34 -15.76 -16.70
C ILE A 175 14.69 -14.29 -16.91
N GLY A 176 13.78 -13.52 -17.48
CA GLY A 176 13.86 -12.07 -17.53
C GLY A 176 13.03 -11.43 -16.40
N VAL A 177 13.57 -10.43 -15.72
CA VAL A 177 12.82 -9.64 -14.74
C VAL A 177 12.87 -8.17 -15.15
N ILE A 178 11.72 -7.58 -15.47
CA ILE A 178 11.62 -6.14 -15.79
C ILE A 178 11.26 -5.36 -14.53
N GLY A 179 12.18 -4.52 -14.07
CA GLY A 179 12.02 -3.67 -12.90
C GLY A 179 13.03 -3.94 -11.80
N THR A 180 13.21 -2.93 -10.92
CA THR A 180 14.15 -2.96 -9.79
C THR A 180 13.56 -2.36 -8.52
N GLY A 181 12.22 -2.25 -8.42
CA GLY A 181 11.52 -1.78 -7.23
C GLY A 181 11.55 -2.77 -6.07
N SER A 182 10.77 -2.51 -5.01
CA SER A 182 10.75 -3.35 -3.79
C SER A 182 10.42 -4.81 -4.10
N THR A 183 9.43 -5.08 -4.94
CA THR A 183 9.07 -6.43 -5.38
C THR A 183 10.21 -7.11 -6.13
N ALA A 184 10.84 -6.39 -7.08
CA ALA A 184 11.97 -6.93 -7.83
C ALA A 184 13.16 -7.27 -6.92
N ALA A 185 13.46 -6.42 -5.92
CA ALA A 185 14.53 -6.68 -4.96
C ALA A 185 14.31 -7.94 -4.12
N GLN A 186 13.06 -8.38 -3.98
CA GLN A 186 12.70 -9.63 -3.28
C GLN A 186 12.68 -10.83 -4.23
N VAL A 187 12.08 -10.71 -5.42
CA VAL A 187 11.91 -11.83 -6.35
C VAL A 187 13.20 -12.19 -7.07
N ILE A 188 14.06 -11.22 -7.42
CA ILE A 188 15.30 -11.47 -8.17
C ILE A 188 16.24 -12.46 -7.45
N PRO A 189 16.52 -12.34 -6.14
CA PRO A 189 17.32 -13.34 -5.42
C PRO A 189 16.75 -14.76 -5.54
N GLU A 190 15.44 -14.92 -5.49
CA GLU A 190 14.78 -16.23 -5.60
C GLU A 190 14.88 -16.78 -7.03
N MET A 191 14.74 -15.93 -8.05
CA MET A 191 14.92 -16.34 -9.45
C MET A 191 16.36 -16.79 -9.73
N ILE A 192 17.33 -16.11 -9.13
CA ILE A 192 18.77 -16.45 -9.30
C ILE A 192 19.11 -17.80 -8.65
N LYS A 193 18.41 -18.21 -7.59
CA LYS A 193 18.61 -19.54 -6.96
C LYS A 193 18.23 -20.68 -7.90
N VAL A 194 17.19 -20.53 -8.72
CA VAL A 194 16.60 -21.60 -9.52
C VAL A 194 16.87 -21.47 -11.02
N GLY A 195 17.05 -20.25 -11.52
CA GLY A 195 17.23 -19.98 -12.95
C GLY A 195 18.60 -20.39 -13.48
N LYS A 196 18.65 -20.91 -14.72
CA LYS A 196 19.91 -21.13 -15.46
C LYS A 196 20.62 -19.81 -15.74
N LYS A 197 19.85 -18.79 -16.13
CA LYS A 197 20.31 -17.41 -16.35
C LYS A 197 19.17 -16.45 -15.99
N VAL A 198 19.49 -15.37 -15.29
CA VAL A 198 18.52 -14.34 -14.92
C VAL A 198 18.97 -12.98 -15.45
N SER A 199 18.22 -12.43 -16.42
CA SER A 199 18.46 -11.11 -16.97
C SER A 199 17.56 -10.08 -16.26
N VAL A 200 18.20 -9.14 -15.55
CA VAL A 200 17.51 -8.09 -14.79
C VAL A 200 17.54 -6.80 -15.58
N PHE A 201 16.40 -6.40 -16.13
CA PHE A 201 16.27 -5.18 -16.94
C PHE A 201 16.04 -3.98 -16.04
N GLN A 202 17.09 -3.18 -15.86
CA GLN A 202 17.10 -2.02 -14.98
C GLN A 202 17.00 -0.71 -15.76
N ARG A 203 15.88 0.00 -15.64
CA ARG A 203 15.76 1.38 -16.13
C ARG A 203 16.40 2.39 -15.18
N THR A 204 16.20 2.19 -13.87
CA THR A 204 16.68 3.09 -12.82
C THR A 204 17.11 2.27 -11.61
N PRO A 205 18.37 2.41 -11.15
CA PRO A 205 18.81 1.75 -9.92
C PRO A 205 18.11 2.30 -8.69
N GLN A 206 18.09 1.53 -7.60
CA GLN A 206 17.41 1.89 -6.37
C GLN A 206 18.38 2.03 -5.20
N TRP A 207 18.08 2.95 -4.28
CA TRP A 207 18.76 3.02 -3.00
C TRP A 207 18.27 1.89 -2.09
N ILE A 208 19.19 1.04 -1.66
CA ILE A 208 18.89 -0.11 -0.80
C ILE A 208 19.63 0.06 0.52
N VAL A 209 18.91 -0.04 1.63
CA VAL A 209 19.49 -0.12 2.96
C VAL A 209 19.48 -1.57 3.43
N LYS A 210 20.61 -2.05 3.93
CA LYS A 210 20.74 -3.38 4.53
C LYS A 210 20.29 -3.31 5.97
N VAL A 211 19.19 -3.98 6.26
CA VAL A 211 18.75 -4.25 7.63
C VAL A 211 18.73 -5.77 7.79
N PRO A 212 19.50 -6.33 8.72
CA PRO A 212 19.50 -7.78 8.93
C PRO A 212 18.09 -8.27 9.26
N ASP A 213 17.65 -9.28 8.55
CA ASP A 213 16.50 -10.05 8.96
C ASP A 213 16.90 -11.00 10.08
N THR A 214 16.16 -10.99 11.16
CA THR A 214 16.42 -11.81 12.34
C THR A 214 15.35 -12.86 12.43
N THR A 215 15.73 -14.13 12.42
CA THR A 215 14.84 -15.25 12.74
C THR A 215 14.57 -15.23 14.24
N TYR A 216 13.31 -15.35 14.63
CA TYR A 216 12.89 -15.43 16.02
C TYR A 216 12.89 -16.87 16.51
N THR A 217 13.46 -17.11 17.69
CA THR A 217 13.54 -18.42 18.31
C THR A 217 12.24 -18.77 19.02
N GLU A 218 12.04 -20.06 19.34
CA GLU A 218 10.90 -20.48 20.16
C GLU A 218 10.95 -19.87 21.56
N GLU A 219 12.15 -19.62 22.09
CA GLU A 219 12.35 -18.94 23.36
C GLU A 219 11.84 -17.48 23.30
N ASP A 220 12.13 -16.76 22.22
CA ASP A 220 11.58 -15.42 21.99
C ASP A 220 10.05 -15.44 21.98
N LYS A 221 9.44 -16.37 21.25
CA LYS A 221 7.99 -16.52 21.15
C LYS A 221 7.36 -16.84 22.51
N GLN A 222 7.94 -17.77 23.26
CA GLN A 222 7.46 -18.11 24.60
C GLN A 222 7.48 -16.90 25.54
N LYS A 223 8.55 -16.10 25.49
CA LYS A 223 8.65 -14.86 26.26
C LYS A 223 7.53 -13.89 25.89
N TRP A 224 7.24 -13.71 24.59
CA TRP A 224 6.17 -12.81 24.14
C TRP A 224 4.77 -13.30 24.47
N ARG A 225 4.54 -14.63 24.46
CA ARG A 225 3.26 -15.23 24.93
C ARG A 225 3.06 -14.96 26.43
N LYS A 226 4.10 -15.10 27.25
CA LYS A 226 4.04 -14.84 28.69
C LYS A 226 3.92 -13.35 29.03
N GLU A 227 4.55 -12.49 28.26
CA GLU A 227 4.63 -11.05 28.51
C GLU A 227 4.17 -10.22 27.31
N PRO A 228 2.87 -10.23 26.93
CA PRO A 228 2.39 -9.55 25.73
C PRO A 228 2.60 -8.02 25.74
N ASN A 229 2.82 -7.42 26.89
CA ASN A 229 3.17 -6.01 27.04
C ASN A 229 4.54 -5.65 26.40
N ILE A 230 5.44 -6.62 26.25
CA ILE A 230 6.70 -6.41 25.52
C ILE A 230 6.42 -6.05 24.07
N LEU A 231 5.48 -6.74 23.40
CA LEU A 231 5.12 -6.45 22.01
C LEU A 231 4.50 -5.06 21.87
N LYS A 232 3.68 -4.63 22.82
CA LYS A 232 3.13 -3.25 22.85
C LYS A 232 4.25 -2.21 23.03
N ARG A 233 5.28 -2.51 23.82
CA ARG A 233 6.46 -1.64 23.97
C ARG A 233 7.29 -1.61 22.69
N PHE A 234 7.50 -2.75 22.03
CA PHE A 234 8.16 -2.83 20.72
C PHE A 234 7.43 -2.00 19.67
N HIS A 235 6.11 -2.14 19.57
CA HIS A 235 5.31 -1.36 18.64
C HIS A 235 5.51 0.16 18.85
N LYS A 236 5.40 0.63 20.08
CA LYS A 236 5.64 2.05 20.43
C LYS A 236 7.06 2.51 20.12
N TRP A 237 8.05 1.68 20.47
CA TRP A 237 9.45 1.98 20.24
C TRP A 237 9.78 2.05 18.73
N TYR A 238 9.32 1.08 17.94
CA TYR A 238 9.50 1.09 16.49
C TYR A 238 8.81 2.30 15.84
N THR A 239 7.60 2.63 16.26
CA THR A 239 6.88 3.82 15.81
C THR A 239 7.71 5.08 16.03
N PHE A 240 8.23 5.25 17.24
CA PHE A 240 9.10 6.38 17.57
C PHE A 240 10.41 6.34 16.77
N ALA A 241 11.10 5.22 16.71
CA ALA A 241 12.37 5.08 16.02
C ALA A 241 12.24 5.37 14.50
N VAL A 242 11.20 4.84 13.85
CA VAL A 242 10.93 5.08 12.42
C VAL A 242 10.60 6.56 12.17
N GLU A 243 9.85 7.21 13.05
CA GLU A 243 9.58 8.64 12.93
C GLU A 243 10.87 9.47 13.06
N GLN A 244 11.71 9.18 14.06
CA GLN A 244 12.95 9.95 14.30
C GLN A 244 14.01 9.74 13.21
N THR A 245 13.97 8.61 12.51
CA THR A 245 14.96 8.24 11.49
C THR A 245 14.38 8.41 10.08
N PHE A 246 13.70 7.40 9.58
CA PHE A 246 13.25 7.30 8.20
C PHE A 246 12.24 8.39 7.81
N SER A 247 11.18 8.56 8.61
CA SER A 247 10.13 9.55 8.32
C SER A 247 10.70 10.97 8.29
N LYS A 248 11.52 11.35 9.26
CA LYS A 248 12.20 12.66 9.28
C LYS A 248 13.20 12.82 8.14
N ALA A 249 13.85 11.77 7.70
CA ALA A 249 14.78 11.83 6.58
C ALA A 249 14.07 12.21 5.27
N VAL A 250 12.95 11.56 4.96
CA VAL A 250 12.21 11.79 3.70
C VAL A 250 11.51 13.14 3.66
N ILE A 251 11.10 13.70 4.80
CA ILE A 251 10.57 15.07 4.87
C ILE A 251 11.68 16.15 4.91
N GLY A 252 12.95 15.78 4.66
CA GLY A 252 14.04 16.72 4.44
C GLY A 252 14.82 17.16 5.68
N LYS A 253 14.64 16.52 6.85
CA LYS A 253 15.45 16.83 8.04
C LYS A 253 16.91 16.40 7.82
N LYS A 254 17.84 17.34 7.93
CA LYS A 254 19.26 17.19 7.51
C LYS A 254 19.94 15.95 8.16
N ILE A 255 19.94 15.85 9.50
CA ILE A 255 20.67 14.79 10.22
C ILE A 255 20.12 13.39 9.89
N PRO A 256 18.82 13.10 10.01
CA PRO A 256 18.27 11.80 9.60
C PRO A 256 18.53 11.47 8.13
N HIS A 257 18.43 12.46 7.23
CA HIS A 257 18.70 12.27 5.81
C HIS A 257 20.16 11.94 5.52
N LEU A 258 21.13 12.61 6.19
CA LEU A 258 22.56 12.31 6.06
C LEU A 258 22.85 10.89 6.54
N LEU A 259 22.28 10.46 7.67
CA LEU A 259 22.45 9.11 8.20
C LEU A 259 21.88 8.07 7.22
N MET A 260 20.66 8.26 6.74
CA MET A 260 20.03 7.36 5.75
C MET A 260 20.89 7.28 4.46
N SER A 261 21.36 8.44 3.97
CA SER A 261 22.22 8.50 2.80
C SER A 261 23.55 7.78 3.00
N PHE A 262 24.16 7.94 4.17
CA PHE A 262 25.37 7.23 4.54
C PHE A 262 25.16 5.71 4.56
N LEU A 263 24.08 5.24 5.19
CA LEU A 263 23.76 3.82 5.28
C LEU A 263 23.53 3.19 3.89
N CYS A 264 22.77 3.84 3.01
CA CYS A 264 22.55 3.36 1.64
C CYS A 264 23.85 3.33 0.83
N LYS A 265 24.65 4.41 0.86
CA LYS A 265 25.94 4.49 0.15
C LYS A 265 26.95 3.49 0.68
N ARG A 266 27.01 3.33 2.01
CA ARG A 266 27.87 2.33 2.65
C ARG A 266 27.47 0.93 2.23
N ASN A 267 26.17 0.58 2.27
CA ASN A 267 25.69 -0.73 1.84
C ASN A 267 26.11 -1.03 0.39
N LEU A 268 25.85 -0.12 -0.56
CA LEU A 268 26.25 -0.29 -1.95
C LEU A 268 27.77 -0.50 -2.09
N ARG A 269 28.58 0.35 -1.43
CA ARG A 269 30.04 0.30 -1.50
C ARG A 269 30.62 -0.96 -0.87
N THR A 270 30.06 -1.45 0.23
CA THR A 270 30.58 -2.62 0.94
C THR A 270 30.11 -3.93 0.32
N SER A 271 28.90 -3.97 -0.24
CA SER A 271 28.35 -5.17 -0.87
C SER A 271 28.83 -5.39 -2.30
N ILE A 272 28.98 -4.33 -3.12
CA ILE A 272 29.41 -4.45 -4.52
C ILE A 272 30.89 -4.06 -4.65
N LYS A 273 31.75 -5.04 -4.93
CA LYS A 273 33.21 -4.82 -5.05
C LYS A 273 33.60 -4.36 -6.47
N ASP A 274 32.99 -4.94 -7.49
CA ASP A 274 33.22 -4.56 -8.88
C ASP A 274 32.80 -3.09 -9.12
N PRO A 275 33.72 -2.23 -9.58
CA PRO A 275 33.45 -0.81 -9.81
C PRO A 275 32.44 -0.57 -10.94
N VAL A 276 32.45 -1.41 -11.99
CA VAL A 276 31.54 -1.28 -13.14
C VAL A 276 30.12 -1.62 -12.71
N LEU A 277 29.92 -2.74 -12.04
CA LEU A 277 28.61 -3.13 -11.51
C LEU A 277 28.12 -2.12 -10.48
N ARG A 278 29.01 -1.64 -9.60
CA ARG A 278 28.66 -0.61 -8.62
C ARG A 278 28.21 0.68 -9.27
N GLN A 279 28.85 1.12 -10.35
CA GLN A 279 28.42 2.28 -11.12
C GLN A 279 27.01 2.07 -11.69
N LYS A 280 26.73 0.92 -12.32
CA LYS A 280 25.42 0.56 -12.85
C LYS A 280 24.32 0.55 -11.78
N LEU A 281 24.66 0.18 -10.53
CA LEU A 281 23.73 0.12 -9.39
C LEU A 281 23.68 1.42 -8.56
N THR A 282 24.44 2.45 -8.94
CA THR A 282 24.42 3.74 -8.21
C THR A 282 23.32 4.65 -8.75
N PRO A 283 22.29 4.97 -7.93
CA PRO A 283 21.26 5.91 -8.35
C PRO A 283 21.80 7.34 -8.54
N ASN A 284 21.31 8.01 -9.57
CA ASN A 284 21.65 9.40 -9.90
C ASN A 284 20.71 10.43 -9.24
N TYR A 285 19.88 10.00 -8.27
CA TYR A 285 18.92 10.83 -7.55
C TYR A 285 19.16 10.77 -6.04
N ARG A 286 18.62 11.77 -5.34
CA ARG A 286 18.75 11.92 -3.88
C ARG A 286 18.11 10.76 -3.13
N VAL A 287 18.78 10.23 -2.10
CA VAL A 287 18.24 9.16 -1.25
C VAL A 287 16.89 9.58 -0.66
N GLY A 288 15.90 8.70 -0.75
CA GLY A 288 14.54 8.95 -0.28
C GLY A 288 13.62 9.65 -1.28
N CYS A 289 14.14 10.16 -2.40
CA CYS A 289 13.30 10.72 -3.48
C CYS A 289 12.35 9.66 -4.07
N LYS A 290 12.86 8.43 -4.24
CA LYS A 290 12.06 7.21 -4.39
C LYS A 290 12.12 6.42 -3.08
N ARG A 291 11.16 5.48 -2.89
CA ARG A 291 11.18 4.59 -1.72
C ARG A 291 12.56 3.95 -1.56
N VAL A 292 13.17 4.12 -0.39
CA VAL A 292 14.38 3.36 -0.02
C VAL A 292 13.96 1.92 0.26
N ILE A 293 14.59 0.99 -0.43
CA ILE A 293 14.28 -0.43 -0.30
C ILE A 293 15.03 -1.00 0.90
N VAL A 294 14.32 -1.71 1.78
CA VAL A 294 14.91 -2.50 2.85
C VAL A 294 15.12 -3.92 2.30
N ASN A 295 16.38 -4.30 2.06
CA ASN A 295 16.71 -5.63 1.54
C ASN A 295 18.16 -5.98 1.88
N SER A 296 18.41 -7.23 2.26
CA SER A 296 19.75 -7.72 2.63
C SER A 296 20.37 -8.68 1.60
N THR A 297 19.62 -9.13 0.59
CA THR A 297 20.02 -10.23 -0.30
C THR A 297 20.26 -9.81 -1.75
N PHE A 298 19.64 -8.72 -2.22
CA PHE A 298 19.67 -8.30 -3.62
C PHE A 298 21.08 -8.06 -4.15
N TYR A 299 21.94 -7.32 -3.40
CA TYR A 299 23.30 -7.03 -3.84
C TYR A 299 24.20 -8.28 -3.90
N ASP A 300 23.96 -9.23 -3.00
CA ASP A 300 24.70 -10.49 -3.02
C ASP A 300 24.24 -11.38 -4.18
N ALA A 301 22.95 -11.39 -4.48
CA ALA A 301 22.35 -12.16 -5.57
C ALA A 301 22.78 -11.67 -6.95
N ILE A 302 22.75 -10.35 -7.20
CA ILE A 302 23.05 -9.79 -8.53
C ILE A 302 24.52 -9.98 -8.96
N GLN A 303 25.39 -10.39 -8.06
CA GLN A 303 26.80 -10.73 -8.32
C GLN A 303 27.04 -12.21 -8.67
N LYS A 304 25.98 -13.04 -8.65
CA LYS A 304 26.12 -14.46 -9.00
C LYS A 304 26.39 -14.64 -10.48
N PRO A 305 27.15 -15.69 -10.88
CA PRO A 305 27.54 -15.92 -12.28
C PRO A 305 26.39 -16.03 -13.27
N ASN A 306 25.20 -16.48 -12.81
CA ASN A 306 24.00 -16.61 -13.63
C ASN A 306 23.12 -15.35 -13.64
N ALA A 307 23.52 -14.27 -12.95
CA ALA A 307 22.82 -12.98 -12.96
C ALA A 307 23.43 -12.04 -14.01
N ASP A 308 22.59 -11.39 -14.80
CA ASP A 308 22.97 -10.42 -15.83
C ASP A 308 22.18 -9.12 -15.62
N LEU A 309 22.86 -8.03 -15.20
CA LEU A 309 22.26 -6.72 -15.04
C LEU A 309 22.28 -5.94 -16.35
N VAL A 310 21.14 -5.86 -17.00
CA VAL A 310 20.94 -5.16 -18.29
C VAL A 310 20.48 -3.73 -18.01
N THR A 311 21.30 -2.76 -18.38
CA THR A 311 21.03 -1.31 -18.19
C THR A 311 20.65 -0.60 -19.48
N GLU A 312 20.86 -1.24 -20.61
CA GLU A 312 20.44 -0.81 -21.93
C GLU A 312 18.90 -0.79 -21.99
N GLY A 313 18.35 0.28 -22.57
CA GLY A 313 16.91 0.42 -22.67
C GLY A 313 16.30 -0.72 -23.50
N ILE A 314 15.15 -1.22 -23.08
CA ILE A 314 14.37 -2.17 -23.89
C ILE A 314 13.86 -1.44 -25.13
N GLU A 315 14.10 -2.00 -26.31
CA GLU A 315 13.56 -1.54 -27.57
C GLU A 315 12.20 -2.19 -27.83
N LYS A 316 12.18 -3.52 -27.82
CA LYS A 316 10.98 -4.32 -28.06
C LYS A 316 11.10 -5.71 -27.41
N ILE A 317 9.97 -6.38 -27.34
CA ILE A 317 9.91 -7.81 -27.01
C ILE A 317 9.58 -8.58 -28.30
N THR A 318 10.19 -9.73 -28.45
CA THR A 318 9.99 -10.64 -29.57
C THR A 318 9.50 -12.01 -29.06
N GLU A 319 9.16 -12.89 -29.96
CA GLU A 319 8.78 -14.28 -29.64
C GLU A 319 9.78 -14.98 -28.72
N LYS A 320 11.10 -14.69 -28.91
CA LYS A 320 12.19 -15.38 -28.21
C LYS A 320 12.72 -14.65 -26.98
N GLY A 321 12.34 -13.40 -26.73
CA GLY A 321 12.87 -12.63 -25.61
C GLY A 321 12.89 -11.12 -25.82
N VAL A 322 13.72 -10.43 -25.06
CA VAL A 322 13.82 -8.97 -25.02
C VAL A 322 14.98 -8.49 -25.90
N VAL A 323 14.70 -7.56 -26.79
CA VAL A 323 15.72 -6.84 -27.60
C VAL A 323 15.97 -5.48 -26.93
N THR A 324 17.24 -5.20 -26.66
CA THR A 324 17.70 -3.91 -26.13
C THR A 324 18.16 -2.96 -27.24
N LYS A 325 18.22 -1.65 -26.94
CA LYS A 325 18.52 -0.60 -27.91
C LYS A 325 19.90 -0.70 -28.56
N ASP A 326 20.80 -1.49 -27.99
CA ASP A 326 22.09 -1.87 -28.60
C ASP A 326 21.98 -3.02 -29.63
N GLY A 327 20.74 -3.46 -29.92
CA GLY A 327 20.43 -4.54 -30.85
C GLY A 327 20.59 -5.94 -30.28
N LYS A 328 20.96 -6.10 -29.03
CA LYS A 328 21.17 -7.41 -28.39
C LYS A 328 19.85 -8.09 -28.05
N LEU A 329 19.71 -9.36 -28.47
CA LEU A 329 18.63 -10.24 -28.06
C LEU A 329 19.02 -10.96 -26.77
N HIS A 330 18.20 -10.80 -25.73
CA HIS A 330 18.22 -11.58 -24.49
C HIS A 330 17.15 -12.68 -24.60
N GLU A 331 17.59 -13.88 -24.95
CA GLU A 331 16.67 -15.03 -25.06
C GLU A 331 16.14 -15.44 -23.70
N LEU A 332 14.83 -15.66 -23.60
CA LEU A 332 14.11 -15.94 -22.37
C LEU A 332 13.10 -17.06 -22.56
N ASP A 333 12.90 -17.84 -21.51
CA ASP A 333 11.83 -18.83 -21.41
C ASP A 333 10.66 -18.30 -20.56
N VAL A 334 10.98 -17.39 -19.60
CA VAL A 334 10.01 -16.76 -18.69
C VAL A 334 10.33 -15.27 -18.57
N LEU A 335 9.29 -14.43 -18.61
CA LEU A 335 9.36 -12.99 -18.39
C LEU A 335 8.50 -12.57 -17.20
N VAL A 336 9.13 -12.07 -16.16
CA VAL A 336 8.49 -11.58 -14.94
C VAL A 336 8.40 -10.05 -14.97
N LEU A 337 7.18 -9.53 -14.89
CA LEU A 337 6.92 -8.09 -14.86
C LEU A 337 6.83 -7.61 -13.40
N ALA A 338 7.92 -7.04 -12.89
CA ALA A 338 7.99 -6.39 -11.59
C ALA A 338 7.82 -4.85 -11.74
N THR A 339 6.83 -4.45 -12.51
CA THR A 339 6.64 -3.10 -13.04
C THR A 339 5.73 -2.21 -12.19
N GLY A 340 5.28 -2.73 -11.04
CA GLY A 340 4.54 -1.99 -10.02
C GLY A 340 3.03 -1.89 -10.31
N PHE A 341 2.41 -0.82 -9.80
CA PHE A 341 0.97 -0.66 -9.75
C PHE A 341 0.54 0.74 -10.20
N HIS A 342 -0.75 0.91 -10.46
CA HIS A 342 -1.40 2.20 -10.69
C HIS A 342 -1.95 2.76 -9.35
N PRO A 343 -1.17 3.52 -8.58
CA PRO A 343 -1.51 3.87 -7.19
C PRO A 343 -2.63 4.90 -7.06
N PHE A 344 -3.00 5.58 -8.16
CA PHE A 344 -4.05 6.61 -8.17
C PHE A 344 -5.41 6.09 -8.66
N ASN A 345 -5.53 4.80 -8.93
CA ASN A 345 -6.80 4.23 -9.37
C ASN A 345 -7.80 4.08 -8.20
N PHE A 346 -7.33 3.80 -6.99
CA PHE A 346 -8.16 3.54 -5.82
C PHE A 346 -9.29 2.54 -6.12
N MET A 347 -10.56 2.94 -5.93
CA MET A 347 -11.72 2.08 -6.19
C MET A 347 -12.06 1.90 -7.68
N ARG A 348 -11.45 2.68 -8.59
CA ARG A 348 -11.73 2.53 -10.03
C ARG A 348 -11.31 1.15 -10.55
N PRO A 349 -11.99 0.55 -11.51
CA PRO A 349 -12.97 1.13 -12.43
C PRO A 349 -14.44 1.11 -11.94
N MET A 350 -14.71 0.96 -10.64
CA MET A 350 -16.05 1.05 -10.09
C MET A 350 -16.68 2.42 -10.40
N ASN A 351 -17.92 2.42 -10.91
CA ASN A 351 -18.69 3.65 -11.13
C ASN A 351 -19.19 4.19 -9.77
N LEU A 352 -18.62 5.27 -9.30
CA LEU A 352 -19.02 5.94 -8.08
C LEU A 352 -19.69 7.27 -8.42
N THR A 353 -20.96 7.43 -8.02
CA THR A 353 -21.77 8.63 -8.29
C THR A 353 -22.27 9.20 -6.96
N GLY A 354 -21.90 10.42 -6.67
CA GLY A 354 -22.30 11.17 -5.48
C GLY A 354 -23.58 11.95 -5.65
N GLU A 355 -23.75 12.97 -4.83
CA GLU A 355 -24.90 13.87 -4.84
C GLU A 355 -25.04 14.58 -6.20
N ASN A 356 -26.28 14.83 -6.62
CA ASN A 356 -26.63 15.49 -7.89
C ASN A 356 -26.03 14.80 -9.15
N GLY A 357 -25.73 13.49 -9.08
CA GLY A 357 -25.21 12.73 -10.20
C GLY A 357 -23.73 12.99 -10.51
N ILE A 358 -22.98 13.63 -9.62
CA ILE A 358 -21.56 13.90 -9.83
C ILE A 358 -20.78 12.58 -9.76
N SER A 359 -20.14 12.19 -10.86
CA SER A 359 -19.30 10.99 -10.89
C SER A 359 -17.92 11.26 -10.30
N ILE A 360 -17.26 10.19 -9.83
CA ILE A 360 -15.87 10.28 -9.33
C ILE A 360 -14.90 10.77 -10.43
N GLU A 361 -15.16 10.42 -11.70
CA GLU A 361 -14.36 10.87 -12.83
C GLU A 361 -14.52 12.39 -13.04
N THR A 362 -15.71 12.93 -12.78
CA THR A 362 -15.94 14.39 -12.80
C THR A 362 -15.24 15.08 -11.64
N ALA A 363 -15.40 14.55 -10.41
CA ALA A 363 -14.77 15.12 -9.20
C ALA A 363 -13.24 15.08 -9.29
N TRP A 364 -12.68 14.04 -9.85
CA TRP A 364 -11.23 13.85 -9.99
C TRP A 364 -10.67 14.22 -11.37
N LYS A 365 -11.47 14.88 -12.24
CA LYS A 365 -11.06 15.25 -13.59
C LYS A 365 -9.76 16.06 -13.64
N LYS A 366 -9.59 16.99 -12.70
CA LYS A 366 -8.38 17.82 -12.60
C LYS A 366 -7.30 17.13 -11.79
N LYS A 367 -7.66 16.53 -10.65
CA LYS A 367 -6.71 15.97 -9.70
C LYS A 367 -7.37 14.97 -8.78
N VAL A 368 -6.65 13.87 -8.48
CA VAL A 368 -7.07 12.88 -7.48
C VAL A 368 -6.77 13.45 -6.09
N GLN A 369 -7.81 13.87 -5.37
CA GLN A 369 -7.71 14.53 -4.06
C GLN A 369 -8.80 14.05 -3.11
N ALA A 370 -8.51 14.12 -1.81
CA ALA A 370 -9.49 13.90 -0.74
C ALA A 370 -9.12 14.74 0.49
N TYR A 371 -10.11 15.40 1.10
CA TYR A 371 -9.92 16.12 2.36
C TYR A 371 -9.54 15.13 3.47
N ARG A 372 -8.45 15.45 4.20
CA ARG A 372 -7.87 14.55 5.23
C ARG A 372 -7.57 13.13 4.72
N SER A 373 -7.35 12.98 3.41
CA SER A 373 -7.12 11.68 2.75
C SER A 373 -8.31 10.71 2.83
N LEU A 374 -9.50 11.18 3.22
CA LEU A 374 -10.68 10.37 3.52
C LEU A 374 -11.94 10.80 2.77
N PHE A 375 -12.17 12.11 2.59
CA PHE A 375 -13.45 12.63 2.13
C PHE A 375 -13.32 13.38 0.81
N ILE A 376 -14.23 13.08 -0.10
CA ILE A 376 -14.31 13.71 -1.42
C ILE A 376 -15.57 14.57 -1.40
N PRO A 377 -15.50 15.90 -1.71
CA PRO A 377 -16.66 16.74 -1.82
C PRO A 377 -17.72 16.18 -2.78
N HIS A 378 -19.00 16.36 -2.46
CA HIS A 378 -20.17 15.84 -3.18
C HIS A 378 -20.42 14.32 -3.02
N PHE A 379 -19.69 13.66 -2.11
CA PHE A 379 -19.90 12.24 -1.81
C PHE A 379 -20.27 12.06 -0.34
N PRO A 380 -21.50 12.44 0.08
CA PRO A 380 -21.91 12.41 1.48
C PRO A 380 -21.81 11.00 2.06
N ASN A 381 -21.33 10.87 3.30
CA ASN A 381 -21.16 9.59 3.99
C ASN A 381 -20.27 8.56 3.23
N PHE A 382 -19.54 9.00 2.21
CA PHE A 382 -18.50 8.18 1.58
C PHE A 382 -17.16 8.42 2.23
N VAL A 383 -16.41 7.34 2.50
CA VAL A 383 -15.07 7.40 3.10
C VAL A 383 -14.10 6.60 2.25
N LEU A 384 -13.00 7.22 1.86
CA LEU A 384 -11.89 6.59 1.14
C LEU A 384 -10.74 6.32 2.11
N MET A 385 -10.59 5.09 2.58
CA MET A 385 -9.48 4.73 3.46
C MET A 385 -8.16 4.68 2.69
N LEU A 386 -7.08 5.11 3.34
CA LEU A 386 -5.74 5.22 2.73
C LEU A 386 -5.75 6.03 1.42
N GLY A 387 -6.58 7.05 1.35
CA GLY A 387 -6.72 7.92 0.18
C GLY A 387 -5.48 8.78 -0.11
N PRO A 388 -5.57 9.68 -1.09
CA PRO A 388 -4.48 10.56 -1.48
C PRO A 388 -3.88 11.31 -0.30
N ASN A 389 -2.56 11.47 -0.29
CA ASN A 389 -1.80 12.17 0.77
C ASN A 389 -1.80 11.47 2.15
N THR A 390 -2.16 10.20 2.25
CA THR A 390 -1.84 9.40 3.42
C THR A 390 -0.31 9.21 3.51
N PRO A 391 0.32 9.09 4.73
CA PRO A 391 1.78 8.96 4.87
C PRO A 391 2.34 7.60 4.42
N ILE A 392 1.82 7.04 3.32
CA ILE A 392 2.22 5.77 2.74
C ILE A 392 3.68 5.86 2.25
N GLY A 393 4.47 4.82 2.51
CA GLY A 393 5.89 4.82 2.19
C GLY A 393 6.80 5.37 3.28
N ASN A 394 6.25 6.07 4.28
CA ASN A 394 6.99 6.64 5.40
C ASN A 394 6.71 5.92 6.72
N PHE A 395 5.63 5.13 6.78
CA PHE A 395 5.15 4.53 8.02
C PHE A 395 4.36 3.23 7.78
N SER A 396 3.96 2.53 8.85
CA SER A 396 3.12 1.33 8.77
C SER A 396 1.71 1.68 8.27
N VAL A 397 1.26 1.03 7.19
CA VAL A 397 -0.10 1.21 6.66
C VAL A 397 -1.18 0.72 7.62
N ILE A 398 -0.87 -0.24 8.51
CA ILE A 398 -1.78 -0.68 9.57
C ILE A 398 -1.98 0.45 10.58
N ALA A 399 -0.89 1.07 11.05
CA ALA A 399 -0.99 2.20 11.97
C ALA A 399 -1.77 3.39 11.37
N MET A 400 -1.56 3.65 10.07
CA MET A 400 -2.36 4.67 9.35
C MET A 400 -3.84 4.32 9.33
N SER A 401 -4.18 3.07 9.01
CA SER A 401 -5.56 2.60 9.00
C SER A 401 -6.20 2.72 10.39
N GLU A 402 -5.46 2.43 11.47
CA GLU A 402 -5.96 2.59 12.85
C GLU A 402 -6.27 4.06 13.19
N VAL A 403 -5.41 4.99 12.78
CA VAL A 403 -5.65 6.43 13.01
C VAL A 403 -6.84 6.92 12.20
N GLN A 404 -6.92 6.56 10.92
CA GLN A 404 -8.06 6.92 10.07
C GLN A 404 -9.37 6.30 10.56
N THR A 405 -9.34 5.04 10.98
CA THR A 405 -10.51 4.36 11.55
C THR A 405 -11.02 5.12 12.78
N LYS A 406 -10.16 5.51 13.72
CA LYS A 406 -10.55 6.30 14.91
C LYS A 406 -11.22 7.62 14.54
N TYR A 407 -10.75 8.28 13.48
CA TYR A 407 -11.37 9.51 12.98
C TYR A 407 -12.77 9.25 12.42
N VAL A 408 -12.92 8.22 11.59
CA VAL A 408 -14.20 7.83 10.98
C VAL A 408 -15.21 7.39 12.04
N LEU A 409 -14.77 6.62 13.04
CA LEU A 409 -15.64 6.17 14.14
C LEU A 409 -16.26 7.35 14.91
N LYS A 410 -15.52 8.43 15.14
CA LYS A 410 -16.08 9.63 15.80
C LYS A 410 -17.22 10.26 15.00
N ILE A 411 -17.08 10.29 13.68
CA ILE A 411 -18.13 10.77 12.78
C ILE A 411 -19.36 9.85 12.87
N ILE A 412 -19.15 8.54 12.82
CA ILE A 412 -20.24 7.56 12.92
C ILE A 412 -20.92 7.62 14.28
N GLU A 413 -20.17 7.76 15.38
CA GLU A 413 -20.74 7.94 16.72
C GLU A 413 -21.59 9.20 16.84
N ASP A 414 -21.17 10.31 16.24
CA ASP A 414 -21.93 11.55 16.24
C ASP A 414 -23.17 11.47 15.35
N TRP A 415 -23.09 10.75 14.23
CA TRP A 415 -24.25 10.38 13.41
C TRP A 415 -25.25 9.53 14.21
N ARG A 416 -24.78 8.53 14.96
CA ARG A 416 -25.61 7.67 15.82
C ARG A 416 -26.36 8.47 16.90
N LYS A 417 -25.75 9.54 17.39
CA LYS A 417 -26.38 10.49 18.33
C LYS A 417 -27.38 11.44 17.66
N GLY A 418 -27.56 11.35 16.34
CA GLY A 418 -28.52 12.19 15.60
C GLY A 418 -28.05 13.63 15.36
N LYS A 419 -26.74 13.91 15.45
CA LYS A 419 -26.24 15.27 15.21
C LYS A 419 -26.38 15.72 13.76
N PHE A 420 -26.40 14.79 12.81
CA PHE A 420 -26.64 14.99 11.38
C PHE A 420 -27.11 13.69 10.74
N ASN A 421 -27.67 13.76 9.52
CA ASN A 421 -28.09 12.59 8.74
C ASN A 421 -27.06 12.21 7.69
N ALA A 422 -26.32 13.19 7.14
CA ALA A 422 -25.19 12.94 6.30
C ALA A 422 -24.11 14.03 6.51
N ILE A 423 -22.87 13.67 6.19
CA ILE A 423 -21.71 14.55 6.28
C ILE A 423 -20.95 14.54 4.96
N ASP A 424 -20.60 15.71 4.47
CA ASP A 424 -19.86 15.90 3.21
C ASP A 424 -18.76 16.93 3.37
N ALA A 425 -17.57 16.69 2.85
CA ALA A 425 -16.47 17.66 2.93
C ALA A 425 -16.78 18.88 2.06
N LYS A 426 -16.44 20.07 2.53
CA LYS A 426 -16.57 21.30 1.75
C LYS A 426 -15.42 21.41 0.72
N GLU A 427 -15.71 21.93 -0.46
CA GLU A 427 -14.70 22.22 -1.49
C GLU A 427 -13.58 23.14 -0.97
N GLU A 428 -13.97 24.18 -0.21
CA GLU A 428 -13.00 25.12 0.36
C GLU A 428 -12.08 24.45 1.39
N ALA A 429 -12.58 23.45 2.12
CA ALA A 429 -11.78 22.66 3.06
C ALA A 429 -10.76 21.81 2.31
N LEU A 430 -11.18 21.16 1.22
CA LEU A 430 -10.29 20.40 0.33
C LEU A 430 -9.19 21.30 -0.25
N GLN A 431 -9.55 22.49 -0.75
CA GLN A 431 -8.59 23.44 -1.33
C GLN A 431 -7.59 23.96 -0.28
N ARG A 432 -8.05 24.32 0.94
CA ARG A 432 -7.16 24.70 2.05
C ARG A 432 -6.22 23.55 2.41
N PHE A 433 -6.71 22.34 2.46
CA PHE A 433 -5.90 21.15 2.76
C PHE A 433 -4.86 20.89 1.65
N ALA A 434 -5.22 21.00 0.38
CA ALA A 434 -4.30 20.86 -0.74
C ALA A 434 -3.18 21.92 -0.71
N ALA A 435 -3.52 23.19 -0.45
CA ALA A 435 -2.55 24.27 -0.31
C ALA A 435 -1.60 24.04 0.89
N TYR A 436 -2.14 23.56 2.01
CA TYR A 436 -1.36 23.19 3.18
C TYR A 436 -0.36 22.07 2.88
N LEU A 437 -0.77 21.02 2.17
CA LEU A 437 0.13 19.93 1.75
C LEU A 437 1.22 20.44 0.82
N LYS A 438 0.86 21.24 -0.18
CA LYS A 438 1.81 21.83 -1.15
C LYS A 438 2.87 22.68 -0.44
N LYS A 439 2.47 23.47 0.55
CA LYS A 439 3.41 24.22 1.40
C LYS A 439 4.37 23.30 2.17
N GLY A 440 3.87 22.17 2.66
CA GLY A 440 4.68 21.20 3.40
C GLY A 440 5.71 20.45 2.54
N MET A 441 5.50 20.39 1.21
CA MET A 441 6.45 19.74 0.30
C MET A 441 7.78 20.47 0.14
N VAL A 442 7.79 21.79 0.39
CA VAL A 442 9.01 22.58 0.27
C VAL A 442 10.08 22.03 1.20
N GLY A 443 11.23 21.68 0.64
CA GLY A 443 12.37 21.11 1.38
C GLY A 443 12.33 19.61 1.61
N THR A 444 11.26 18.90 1.19
CA THR A 444 11.25 17.45 1.20
C THR A 444 12.20 16.88 0.15
N VAL A 445 12.59 15.61 0.31
CA VAL A 445 13.48 14.94 -0.66
C VAL A 445 12.76 14.63 -1.98
N TRP A 446 11.44 14.61 -1.99
CA TRP A 446 10.63 14.23 -3.16
C TRP A 446 10.68 15.26 -4.28
N LEU A 447 10.93 16.53 -3.97
CA LEU A 447 11.18 17.58 -4.98
C LEU A 447 12.62 17.56 -5.54
N GLY A 448 13.40 16.53 -5.24
CA GLY A 448 14.80 16.40 -5.67
C GLY A 448 15.01 15.93 -7.12
N GLY A 449 14.02 16.09 -8.01
CA GLY A 449 14.16 15.86 -9.46
C GLY A 449 14.01 14.40 -9.90
N CYS A 450 13.56 13.48 -9.05
CA CYS A 450 13.24 12.11 -9.46
C CYS A 450 11.76 11.96 -9.86
N GLN A 451 11.50 11.16 -10.88
CA GLN A 451 10.15 10.69 -11.18
C GLN A 451 9.78 9.54 -10.24
N SER A 452 8.76 9.72 -9.43
CA SER A 452 8.30 8.77 -8.43
C SER A 452 6.78 8.89 -8.27
N TRP A 453 6.10 7.80 -7.95
CA TRP A 453 4.68 7.82 -7.58
C TRP A 453 4.40 8.57 -6.25
N TYR A 454 5.41 9.10 -5.60
CA TYR A 454 5.29 10.05 -4.51
C TYR A 454 4.86 11.46 -4.94
N LEU A 455 4.94 11.71 -6.25
CA LEU A 455 4.38 12.90 -6.88
C LEU A 455 3.29 12.47 -7.86
N ASP A 456 2.23 13.26 -7.94
CA ASP A 456 1.22 13.08 -8.96
C ASP A 456 1.74 13.56 -10.35
N PRO A 457 0.96 13.40 -11.42
CA PRO A 457 1.37 13.83 -12.76
C PRO A 457 1.71 15.32 -12.86
N ASP A 458 1.16 16.17 -12.00
CA ASP A 458 1.43 17.62 -11.96
C ASP A 458 2.67 17.97 -11.12
N GLY A 459 3.33 16.97 -10.51
CA GLY A 459 4.48 17.15 -9.64
C GLY A 459 4.12 17.60 -8.22
N ASP A 460 2.85 17.56 -7.85
CA ASP A 460 2.38 17.88 -6.50
C ASP A 460 2.42 16.64 -5.58
N PRO A 461 2.39 16.83 -4.24
CA PRO A 461 2.55 15.76 -3.27
C PRO A 461 1.42 14.73 -3.33
N ALA A 462 1.81 13.48 -3.58
CA ALA A 462 0.94 12.33 -3.40
C ALA A 462 1.01 11.75 -1.98
N MET A 463 1.99 12.23 -1.17
CA MET A 463 2.27 11.77 0.19
C MET A 463 2.07 12.88 1.22
N TRP A 464 1.96 12.48 2.49
CA TRP A 464 1.93 13.40 3.63
C TRP A 464 3.32 14.01 3.87
N PRO A 465 3.49 15.36 3.77
CA PRO A 465 4.81 15.99 3.80
C PRO A 465 5.28 16.44 5.21
N TYR A 466 4.63 15.99 6.25
CA TYR A 466 4.96 16.32 7.62
C TYR A 466 5.31 15.09 8.46
N THR A 467 5.54 15.25 9.77
CA THR A 467 5.82 14.16 10.69
C THR A 467 4.59 13.29 10.94
N TRP A 468 4.82 12.04 11.36
CA TRP A 468 3.78 11.12 11.78
C TRP A 468 2.98 11.68 12.96
N SER A 469 3.67 12.16 14.00
CA SER A 469 3.03 12.74 15.19
C SER A 469 2.12 13.93 14.87
N ARG A 470 2.48 14.75 13.86
CA ARG A 470 1.62 15.81 13.38
C ARG A 470 0.37 15.28 12.70
N TRP A 471 0.51 14.26 11.87
CA TRP A 471 -0.63 13.63 11.20
C TRP A 471 -1.60 13.00 12.21
N GLU A 472 -1.08 12.24 13.19
CA GLU A 472 -1.87 11.69 14.30
C GLU A 472 -2.65 12.78 15.05
N LYS A 473 -1.99 13.89 15.36
CA LYS A 473 -2.62 15.03 16.04
C LYS A 473 -3.76 15.63 15.21
N GLU A 474 -3.54 15.82 13.91
CA GLU A 474 -4.54 16.41 13.00
C GLU A 474 -5.71 15.46 12.70
N MET A 475 -5.46 14.15 12.78
CA MET A 475 -6.48 13.11 12.64
C MET A 475 -7.14 12.72 13.97
N LYS A 476 -6.88 13.46 15.05
CA LYS A 476 -7.43 13.11 16.36
C LYS A 476 -8.93 13.38 16.47
N THR A 477 -9.41 14.47 15.88
CA THR A 477 -10.81 14.92 16.01
C THR A 477 -11.28 15.57 14.72
N PRO A 478 -12.47 15.25 14.19
CA PRO A 478 -13.06 15.97 13.08
C PRO A 478 -13.29 17.44 13.43
N ASP A 479 -12.93 18.32 12.50
CA ASP A 479 -13.35 19.72 12.53
C ASP A 479 -14.62 19.87 11.69
N TYR A 480 -15.75 19.93 12.34
CA TYR A 480 -17.05 20.00 11.67
C TYR A 480 -17.28 21.30 10.89
N GLN A 481 -16.46 22.33 11.08
CA GLN A 481 -16.51 23.54 10.24
C GLN A 481 -16.07 23.26 8.79
N ASP A 482 -15.26 22.25 8.58
CA ASP A 482 -14.78 21.81 7.26
C ASP A 482 -15.81 20.92 6.53
N PHE A 483 -16.93 20.62 7.15
CA PHE A 483 -17.96 19.76 6.58
C PHE A 483 -19.31 20.49 6.43
N ARG A 484 -20.05 20.05 5.44
CA ARG A 484 -21.48 20.30 5.30
C ARG A 484 -22.22 19.18 6.07
N LEU A 485 -22.89 19.56 7.15
CA LEU A 485 -23.75 18.67 7.92
C LEU A 485 -25.16 18.76 7.35
N ILE A 486 -25.71 17.64 6.91
CA ILE A 486 -27.04 17.54 6.30
C ILE A 486 -28.01 17.04 7.37
N SER A 487 -28.91 17.90 7.78
CA SER A 487 -30.04 17.60 8.69
C SER A 487 -31.28 17.67 7.82
N GLN A 488 -31.89 16.54 7.50
CA GLN A 488 -33.09 16.38 6.66
C GLN A 488 -33.32 17.43 5.58
#